data_462cc44386f03d2ba5ee7c98fcb21490
#
_entry.id   462cc44386f03d2ba5ee7c98fcb21490
#
_cell.length_a   1.000
_cell.length_b   1.000
_cell.length_c   1.000
_cell.angle_alpha   90.00
_cell.angle_beta   90.00
_cell.angle_gamma   90.00
#
_symmetry.space_group_name_H-M   'P 1'
#
loop_
_entity.id
_entity.type
_entity.pdbx_description
1 polymer ?
#
loop_
_entity_poly.entity_id
_entity_poly.type
_entity_poly.pdbx_seq_one_letter_code
_entity_poly.pdbx_strand_id
1 'polypeptide(L)'
;MDVLTHGLLGGALAQSCGRKNETRAATTVGFLAALLADADALIQSSSDPLLTLEYHRHFTHALIFVPFGALLVSLVLWPALKAFGHPLSFRRVYLYAFLGCATSGALDACTSYGTHLLWPFTGERLAWSIIPIFDPLFSLILGAAMLAGLRWRKTWPARIGLLLAAAYLSAGWFQHQRAENAIRATILQRGHTVGRLTVKPTMGNLLLWRSIYRSGDVYHVDAVRVGLGGAGRVYPGSAARAFNLSRDLPGLSTASVLHGDIRRFDLFSDGYLALHPEDSGLLGDVRYAMLPTSTRPLWGIRLDPKHPDAHVKFETSRRMPRQEIDRFIEMLKGAD
;
A
#
# COMPACT_ATOMS: atom_id res chain seq x y z
N MET A 1 -2.05 3.84 1.05
CA MET A 1 -3.53 3.79 1.06
C MET A 1 -4.03 4.63 -0.11
N ASP A 2 -5.32 4.61 -0.45
CA ASP A 2 -5.84 5.56 -1.45
C ASP A 2 -5.90 6.99 -0.89
N VAL A 3 -5.82 7.97 -1.79
CA VAL A 3 -5.72 9.42 -1.45
C VAL A 3 -6.91 9.90 -0.61
N LEU A 4 -8.13 9.41 -0.90
CA LEU A 4 -9.32 9.78 -0.15
C LEU A 4 -9.22 9.33 1.31
N THR A 5 -8.80 8.09 1.54
CA THR A 5 -8.66 7.53 2.89
C THR A 5 -7.60 8.27 3.71
N HIS A 6 -6.49 8.72 3.09
CA HIS A 6 -5.52 9.61 3.75
C HIS A 6 -6.19 10.89 4.25
N GLY A 7 -6.92 11.56 3.36
CA GLY A 7 -7.65 12.78 3.74
C GLY A 7 -8.68 12.54 4.85
N LEU A 8 -9.44 11.43 4.78
CA LEU A 8 -10.43 11.09 5.79
C LEU A 8 -9.80 10.86 7.17
N LEU A 9 -8.70 10.11 7.24
CA LEU A 9 -8.00 9.85 8.50
C LEU A 9 -7.39 11.13 9.08
N GLY A 10 -6.67 11.91 8.26
CA GLY A 10 -6.08 13.17 8.67
C GLY A 10 -7.13 14.20 9.11
N GLY A 11 -8.23 14.31 8.35
CA GLY A 11 -9.35 15.17 8.68
C GLY A 11 -10.04 14.76 9.98
N ALA A 12 -10.29 13.44 10.18
CA ALA A 12 -10.88 12.92 11.41
C ALA A 12 -9.97 13.13 12.62
N LEU A 13 -8.65 12.92 12.48
CA LEU A 13 -7.70 13.15 13.57
C LEU A 13 -7.63 14.62 13.97
N ALA A 14 -7.49 15.53 13.02
CA ALA A 14 -7.50 16.96 13.30
C ALA A 14 -8.84 17.42 13.90
N GLN A 15 -9.97 16.90 13.39
CA GLN A 15 -11.31 17.18 13.92
C GLN A 15 -11.44 16.73 15.38
N SER A 16 -10.92 15.56 15.74
CA SER A 16 -10.98 15.00 17.09
C SER A 16 -10.28 15.86 18.14
N CYS A 17 -9.26 16.62 17.72
CA CYS A 17 -8.47 17.55 18.52
C CYS A 17 -8.96 19.01 18.41
N GLY A 18 -9.96 19.27 17.55
CA GLY A 18 -10.54 20.59 17.32
C GLY A 18 -11.34 21.10 18.51
N ARG A 19 -11.51 22.44 18.59
CA ARG A 19 -12.51 23.04 19.46
C ARG A 19 -13.87 23.05 18.74
N LYS A 20 -14.95 23.18 19.50
CA LYS A 20 -16.34 23.16 18.98
C LYS A 20 -16.54 24.12 17.79
N ASN A 21 -15.96 25.33 17.86
CA ASN A 21 -16.11 26.35 16.82
C ASN A 21 -15.08 26.21 15.66
N GLU A 22 -14.11 25.31 15.79
CA GLU A 22 -13.03 25.10 14.82
C GLU A 22 -13.20 23.80 14.03
N THR A 23 -14.24 23.02 14.31
CA THR A 23 -14.47 21.66 13.75
C THR A 23 -14.30 21.63 12.23
N ARG A 24 -14.91 22.57 11.49
CA ARG A 24 -14.78 22.63 10.02
C ARG A 24 -13.37 22.93 9.56
N ALA A 25 -12.76 23.96 10.11
CA ALA A 25 -11.40 24.37 9.75
C ALA A 25 -10.38 23.28 10.12
N ALA A 26 -10.49 22.66 11.29
CA ALA A 26 -9.66 21.55 11.71
C ALA A 26 -9.78 20.37 10.72
N THR A 27 -10.99 19.98 10.35
CA THR A 27 -11.24 18.91 9.37
C THR A 27 -10.60 19.25 8.02
N THR A 28 -10.85 20.46 7.50
CA THR A 28 -10.33 20.87 6.19
C THR A 28 -8.80 20.89 6.16
N VAL A 29 -8.20 21.49 7.19
CA VAL A 29 -6.73 21.56 7.28
C VAL A 29 -6.12 20.16 7.42
N GLY A 30 -6.65 19.33 8.32
CA GLY A 30 -6.15 17.96 8.50
C GLY A 30 -6.32 17.09 7.26
N PHE A 31 -7.48 17.21 6.59
CA PHE A 31 -7.75 16.49 5.33
C PHE A 31 -6.75 16.89 4.25
N LEU A 32 -6.60 18.18 3.96
CA LEU A 32 -5.69 18.67 2.92
C LEU A 32 -4.23 18.39 3.25
N ALA A 33 -3.85 18.50 4.52
CA ALA A 33 -2.49 18.20 4.96
C ALA A 33 -2.10 16.73 4.79
N ALA A 34 -3.04 15.81 5.00
CA ALA A 34 -2.78 14.40 4.77
C ALA A 34 -2.54 14.06 3.30
N LEU A 35 -3.11 14.84 2.36
CA LEU A 35 -2.89 14.65 0.92
C LEU A 35 -1.49 15.09 0.46
N LEU A 36 -0.77 15.93 1.24
CA LEU A 36 0.55 16.43 0.84
C LEU A 36 1.55 15.29 0.61
N ALA A 37 1.46 14.23 1.39
CA ALA A 37 2.37 13.09 1.25
C ALA A 37 2.30 12.47 -0.15
N ASP A 38 1.09 12.33 -0.72
CA ASP A 38 0.86 11.78 -2.06
C ASP A 38 1.30 12.69 -3.21
N ALA A 39 1.78 13.90 -2.92
CA ALA A 39 2.38 14.79 -3.92
C ALA A 39 3.68 14.22 -4.50
N ASP A 40 4.27 13.19 -3.90
CA ASP A 40 5.39 12.43 -4.45
C ASP A 40 5.05 11.75 -5.80
N ALA A 41 3.78 11.47 -6.06
CA ALA A 41 3.30 10.97 -7.35
C ALA A 41 3.55 11.95 -8.52
N LEU A 42 3.85 13.24 -8.23
CA LEU A 42 4.25 14.22 -9.22
C LEU A 42 5.73 14.11 -9.61
N ILE A 43 6.53 13.33 -8.88
CA ILE A 43 7.93 13.05 -9.21
C ILE A 43 7.95 12.01 -10.33
N GLN A 44 8.02 12.52 -11.56
CA GLN A 44 8.00 11.70 -12.78
C GLN A 44 9.09 12.17 -13.73
N SER A 45 9.57 11.24 -14.57
CA SER A 45 10.50 11.54 -15.66
C SER A 45 10.08 10.83 -16.94
N SER A 46 10.17 11.51 -18.05
CA SER A 46 9.96 10.91 -19.37
C SER A 46 11.14 10.04 -19.82
N SER A 47 12.32 10.29 -19.27
CA SER A 47 13.55 9.55 -19.58
C SER A 47 13.82 8.38 -18.64
N ASP A 48 13.27 8.40 -17.41
CA ASP A 48 13.46 7.34 -16.41
C ASP A 48 12.11 6.86 -15.85
N PRO A 49 11.56 5.78 -16.40
CA PRO A 49 10.23 5.26 -15.99
C PRO A 49 10.17 4.70 -14.57
N LEU A 50 11.32 4.40 -13.95
CA LEU A 50 11.37 3.83 -12.59
C LEU A 50 11.45 4.88 -11.49
N LEU A 51 11.70 6.14 -11.84
CA LEU A 51 11.83 7.24 -10.87
C LEU A 51 10.60 7.36 -9.96
N THR A 52 9.39 7.26 -10.54
CA THR A 52 8.15 7.30 -9.76
C THR A 52 8.05 6.15 -8.75
N LEU A 53 8.53 4.94 -9.10
CA LEU A 53 8.51 3.81 -8.18
C LEU A 53 9.44 4.01 -6.99
N GLU A 54 10.59 4.65 -7.21
CA GLU A 54 11.59 4.89 -6.17
C GLU A 54 11.11 5.95 -5.17
N TYR A 55 10.48 7.03 -5.67
CA TYR A 55 10.07 8.14 -4.81
C TYR A 55 8.65 8.02 -4.27
N HIS A 56 7.81 7.14 -4.84
CA HIS A 56 6.46 6.94 -4.32
C HIS A 56 6.50 6.31 -2.92
N ARG A 57 5.88 7.00 -1.95
CA ARG A 57 5.88 6.67 -0.51
C ARG A 57 7.29 6.66 0.11
N HIS A 58 8.13 7.58 -0.34
CA HIS A 58 9.49 7.73 0.15
C HIS A 58 9.57 8.83 1.23
N PHE A 59 10.37 9.87 1.02
CA PHE A 59 10.66 10.91 2.02
C PHE A 59 9.42 11.72 2.45
N THR A 60 8.43 11.93 1.57
CA THR A 60 7.19 12.66 1.88
C THR A 60 6.31 11.95 2.91
N HIS A 61 6.45 10.63 3.01
CA HIS A 61 5.76 9.80 3.98
C HIS A 61 6.59 9.51 5.25
N ALA A 62 7.85 9.96 5.29
CA ALA A 62 8.72 9.75 6.44
C ALA A 62 8.30 10.63 7.62
N LEU A 63 8.46 10.12 8.85
CA LEU A 63 8.13 10.86 10.07
C LEU A 63 8.88 12.18 10.18
N ILE A 64 10.13 12.22 9.71
CA ILE A 64 10.94 13.44 9.71
C ILE A 64 10.33 14.55 8.84
N PHE A 65 9.59 14.19 7.79
CA PHE A 65 8.95 15.15 6.89
C PHE A 65 7.70 15.80 7.50
N VAL A 66 7.06 15.16 8.48
CA VAL A 66 5.79 15.63 9.08
C VAL A 66 5.83 17.09 9.53
N PRO A 67 6.83 17.55 10.33
CA PRO A 67 6.89 18.96 10.76
C PRO A 67 7.09 19.92 9.58
N PHE A 68 7.86 19.56 8.58
CA PHE A 68 8.11 20.39 7.39
C PHE A 68 6.87 20.45 6.50
N GLY A 69 6.23 19.30 6.24
CA GLY A 69 4.97 19.24 5.49
C GLY A 69 3.87 20.05 6.16
N ALA A 70 3.73 19.92 7.48
CA ALA A 70 2.79 20.72 8.26
C ALA A 70 3.06 22.22 8.15
N LEU A 71 4.32 22.64 8.15
CA LEU A 71 4.71 24.04 7.96
C LEU A 71 4.30 24.53 6.57
N LEU A 72 4.63 23.78 5.52
CA LEU A 72 4.30 24.14 4.13
C LEU A 72 2.79 24.31 3.95
N VAL A 73 1.99 23.33 4.41
CA VAL A 73 0.53 23.41 4.36
C VAL A 73 0.01 24.62 5.15
N SER A 74 0.59 24.89 6.31
CA SER A 74 0.14 25.99 7.17
C SER A 74 0.43 27.36 6.57
N LEU A 75 1.56 27.52 5.90
CA LEU A 75 1.91 28.78 5.20
C LEU A 75 0.91 29.08 4.08
N VAL A 76 0.33 28.07 3.44
CA VAL A 76 -0.67 28.23 2.39
C VAL A 76 -2.08 28.41 2.98
N LEU A 77 -2.47 27.52 3.92
CA LEU A 77 -3.85 27.47 4.40
C LEU A 77 -4.17 28.55 5.44
N TRP A 78 -3.20 29.02 6.23
CA TRP A 78 -3.47 30.04 7.23
C TRP A 78 -3.93 31.38 6.63
N PRO A 79 -3.26 31.98 5.61
CA PRO A 79 -3.76 33.19 4.97
C PRO A 79 -5.08 32.94 4.23
N ALA A 80 -5.26 31.79 3.60
CA ALA A 80 -6.51 31.43 2.93
C ALA A 80 -7.68 31.39 3.94
N LEU A 81 -7.53 30.72 5.08
CA LEU A 81 -8.56 30.69 6.13
C LEU A 81 -8.91 32.06 6.65
N LYS A 82 -7.93 32.96 6.81
CA LYS A 82 -8.18 34.36 7.19
C LYS A 82 -9.00 35.09 6.13
N ALA A 83 -8.67 34.91 4.86
CA ALA A 83 -9.39 35.54 3.75
C ALA A 83 -10.86 35.07 3.67
N PHE A 84 -11.13 33.80 4.03
CA PHE A 84 -12.49 33.24 4.08
C PHE A 84 -13.23 33.45 5.42
N GLY A 85 -12.74 34.36 6.27
CA GLY A 85 -13.42 34.73 7.52
C GLY A 85 -13.30 33.68 8.64
N HIS A 86 -12.31 32.79 8.59
CA HIS A 86 -12.00 31.81 9.63
C HIS A 86 -10.71 32.19 10.38
N PRO A 87 -10.73 33.09 11.37
CA PRO A 87 -9.56 33.63 12.04
C PRO A 87 -8.96 32.64 13.04
N LEU A 88 -8.24 31.65 12.54
CA LEU A 88 -7.44 30.76 13.39
C LEU A 88 -6.03 31.32 13.57
N SER A 89 -5.44 31.11 14.75
CA SER A 89 -4.01 31.39 14.92
C SER A 89 -3.16 30.43 14.08
N PHE A 90 -1.99 30.88 13.62
CA PHE A 90 -1.05 30.03 12.88
C PHE A 90 -0.72 28.74 13.62
N ARG A 91 -0.52 28.80 14.95
CA ARG A 91 -0.26 27.63 15.79
C ARG A 91 -1.38 26.58 15.72
N ARG A 92 -2.63 26.99 15.60
CA ARG A 92 -3.77 26.06 15.48
C ARG A 92 -3.81 25.41 14.10
N VAL A 93 -3.57 26.20 13.05
CA VAL A 93 -3.49 25.65 11.67
C VAL A 93 -2.33 24.67 11.58
N TYR A 94 -1.16 25.01 12.12
CA TYR A 94 0.00 24.12 12.17
C TYR A 94 -0.29 22.82 12.94
N LEU A 95 -0.95 22.89 14.08
CA LEU A 95 -1.33 21.68 14.82
C LEU A 95 -2.22 20.75 13.97
N TYR A 96 -3.24 21.30 13.29
CA TYR A 96 -4.13 20.50 12.46
C TYR A 96 -3.43 19.93 11.23
N ALA A 97 -2.56 20.72 10.61
CA ALA A 97 -1.73 20.25 9.51
C ALA A 97 -0.75 19.16 9.96
N PHE A 98 -0.12 19.32 11.12
CA PHE A 98 0.77 18.32 11.69
C PHE A 98 0.04 16.98 11.94
N LEU A 99 -1.15 17.03 12.54
CA LEU A 99 -1.96 15.84 12.77
C LEU A 99 -2.35 15.17 11.45
N GLY A 100 -2.69 15.94 10.41
CA GLY A 100 -2.98 15.41 9.09
C GLY A 100 -1.76 14.74 8.46
N CYS A 101 -0.64 15.43 8.36
CA CYS A 101 0.60 14.88 7.77
C CYS A 101 1.09 13.62 8.50
N ALA A 102 0.93 13.56 9.83
CA ALA A 102 1.39 12.42 10.63
C ALA A 102 0.63 11.11 10.32
N THR A 103 -0.56 11.19 9.74
CA THR A 103 -1.37 9.99 9.48
C THR A 103 -0.95 9.22 8.23
N SER A 104 -0.45 9.89 7.19
CA SER A 104 -0.26 9.29 5.87
C SER A 104 0.80 8.19 5.88
N GLY A 105 2.01 8.48 6.35
CA GLY A 105 3.07 7.50 6.45
C GLY A 105 2.71 6.32 7.38
N ALA A 106 2.08 6.61 8.54
CA ALA A 106 1.67 5.60 9.50
C ALA A 106 0.62 4.64 8.91
N LEU A 107 -0.38 5.18 8.18
CA LEU A 107 -1.40 4.37 7.53
C LEU A 107 -0.82 3.54 6.38
N ASP A 108 0.11 4.10 5.62
CA ASP A 108 0.77 3.40 4.53
C ASP A 108 1.66 2.25 5.00
N ALA A 109 2.29 2.38 6.17
CA ALA A 109 2.99 1.27 6.81
C ALA A 109 2.06 0.09 7.15
N CYS A 110 0.76 0.35 7.39
CA CYS A 110 -0.25 -0.70 7.59
C CYS A 110 -0.58 -1.46 6.30
N THR A 111 -0.31 -0.89 5.12
CA THR A 111 -0.63 -1.52 3.83
C THR A 111 0.45 -2.50 3.35
N SER A 112 0.13 -3.25 2.29
CA SER A 112 1.05 -4.20 1.68
C SER A 112 2.14 -3.56 0.82
N TYR A 113 1.90 -2.33 0.35
CA TYR A 113 2.89 -1.59 -0.43
C TYR A 113 3.98 -1.02 0.48
N GLY A 114 3.58 -0.57 1.67
CA GLY A 114 4.48 0.00 2.66
C GLY A 114 4.99 1.40 2.34
N THR A 115 5.88 1.89 3.18
CA THR A 115 6.49 3.22 3.08
C THR A 115 7.84 3.27 3.78
N HIS A 116 8.70 4.19 3.39
CA HIS A 116 9.98 4.50 4.07
C HIS A 116 9.77 5.41 5.30
N LEU A 117 8.98 4.90 6.27
CA LEU A 117 8.52 5.68 7.42
C LEU A 117 9.66 6.27 8.26
N LEU A 118 10.78 5.56 8.37
CA LEU A 118 11.93 5.94 9.19
C LEU A 118 13.08 6.55 8.37
N TRP A 119 12.86 6.90 7.10
CA TRP A 119 13.86 7.62 6.31
C TRP A 119 14.19 8.97 6.96
N PRO A 120 15.47 9.46 6.98
CA PRO A 120 16.68 8.88 6.36
C PRO A 120 17.48 7.91 7.25
N PHE A 121 16.98 7.55 8.43
CA PHE A 121 17.71 6.72 9.40
C PHE A 121 17.84 5.26 8.94
N THR A 122 16.91 4.77 8.14
CA THR A 122 16.96 3.48 7.49
C THR A 122 16.32 3.56 6.09
N GLY A 123 16.84 2.74 5.16
CA GLY A 123 16.24 2.57 3.84
C GLY A 123 15.13 1.52 3.78
N GLU A 124 14.75 0.92 4.92
CA GLU A 124 13.74 -0.13 4.94
C GLU A 124 12.34 0.42 4.63
N ARG A 125 11.60 -0.35 3.83
CA ARG A 125 10.18 -0.10 3.56
C ARG A 125 9.33 -0.91 4.54
N LEU A 126 8.67 -0.22 5.47
CA LEU A 126 7.76 -0.84 6.44
C LEU A 126 6.42 -1.15 5.76
N ALA A 127 6.03 -2.44 5.76
CA ALA A 127 4.79 -2.93 5.15
C ALA A 127 4.18 -4.03 6.03
N TRP A 128 3.32 -3.66 6.96
CA TRP A 128 2.70 -4.60 7.91
C TRP A 128 1.61 -5.48 7.27
N SER A 129 1.13 -5.11 6.09
CA SER A 129 0.16 -5.89 5.30
C SER A 129 -1.11 -6.27 6.07
N ILE A 130 -1.61 -5.39 6.94
CA ILE A 130 -2.80 -5.64 7.78
C ILE A 130 -4.08 -5.06 7.20
N ILE A 131 -3.97 -4.15 6.22
CA ILE A 131 -5.11 -3.56 5.50
C ILE A 131 -4.76 -3.46 4.01
N PRO A 132 -5.73 -3.67 3.08
CA PRO A 132 -5.49 -3.46 1.66
C PRO A 132 -5.30 -1.97 1.33
N ILE A 133 -4.69 -1.68 0.17
CA ILE A 133 -4.45 -0.31 -0.31
C ILE A 133 -5.78 0.45 -0.52
N PHE A 134 -6.84 -0.26 -0.88
CA PHE A 134 -8.19 0.26 -1.02
C PHE A 134 -9.13 -0.57 -0.15
N ASP A 135 -9.72 0.05 0.89
CA ASP A 135 -10.66 -0.59 1.82
C ASP A 135 -11.90 0.29 2.01
N PRO A 136 -13.02 -0.04 1.34
CA PRO A 136 -14.24 0.77 1.41
C PRO A 136 -14.85 0.86 2.81
N LEU A 137 -14.75 -0.22 3.61
CA LEU A 137 -15.32 -0.24 4.95
C LEU A 137 -14.56 0.67 5.91
N PHE A 138 -13.21 0.61 5.85
CA PHE A 138 -12.36 1.50 6.62
C PHE A 138 -12.61 2.98 6.29
N SER A 139 -12.69 3.29 4.99
CA SER A 139 -12.96 4.65 4.50
C SER A 139 -14.36 5.11 4.90
N LEU A 140 -15.37 4.23 4.86
CA LEU A 140 -16.75 4.53 5.26
C LEU A 140 -16.85 4.85 6.76
N ILE A 141 -16.17 4.10 7.62
CA ILE A 141 -16.11 4.34 9.07
C ILE A 141 -15.60 5.77 9.35
N LEU A 142 -14.45 6.11 8.75
CA LEU A 142 -13.84 7.44 8.92
C LEU A 142 -14.70 8.55 8.32
N GLY A 143 -15.23 8.36 7.11
CA GLY A 143 -16.05 9.33 6.41
C GLY A 143 -17.35 9.61 7.14
N ALA A 144 -18.08 8.58 7.58
CA ALA A 144 -19.32 8.73 8.32
C ALA A 144 -19.11 9.47 9.65
N ALA A 145 -18.05 9.10 10.39
CA ALA A 145 -17.71 9.74 11.66
C ALA A 145 -17.31 11.21 11.47
N MET A 146 -16.50 11.51 10.47
CA MET A 146 -16.07 12.86 10.12
C MET A 146 -17.28 13.73 9.71
N LEU A 147 -18.15 13.22 8.84
CA LEU A 147 -19.38 13.92 8.40
C LEU A 147 -20.35 14.17 9.56
N ALA A 148 -20.53 13.19 10.45
CA ALA A 148 -21.35 13.37 11.66
C ALA A 148 -20.77 14.48 12.56
N GLY A 149 -19.46 14.51 12.74
CA GLY A 149 -18.77 15.57 13.49
C GLY A 149 -18.97 16.96 12.86
N LEU A 150 -18.90 17.07 11.54
CA LEU A 150 -19.17 18.30 10.79
C LEU A 150 -20.63 18.74 10.92
N ARG A 151 -21.58 17.78 10.79
CA ARG A 151 -23.06 18.06 10.85
C ARG A 151 -23.50 18.52 12.24
N TRP A 152 -22.95 17.88 13.27
CA TRP A 152 -23.30 18.20 14.67
C TRP A 152 -22.40 19.26 15.30
N ARG A 153 -21.32 19.66 14.61
CA ARG A 153 -20.30 20.58 15.15
C ARG A 153 -19.71 20.08 16.47
N LYS A 154 -19.47 18.77 16.56
CA LYS A 154 -18.91 18.09 17.73
C LYS A 154 -17.69 17.26 17.33
N THR A 155 -16.78 17.07 18.27
CA THR A 155 -15.52 16.32 18.04
C THR A 155 -15.64 14.84 18.41
N TRP A 156 -16.60 14.46 19.24
CA TRP A 156 -16.74 13.08 19.71
C TRP A 156 -17.04 12.06 18.58
N PRO A 157 -17.80 12.37 17.51
CA PRO A 157 -17.99 11.40 16.43
C PRO A 157 -16.67 11.01 15.77
N ALA A 158 -15.77 11.99 15.52
CA ALA A 158 -14.45 11.69 14.97
C ALA A 158 -13.62 10.81 15.91
N ARG A 159 -13.70 11.03 17.24
CA ARG A 159 -13.02 10.17 18.23
C ARG A 159 -13.54 8.74 18.18
N ILE A 160 -14.85 8.54 18.08
CA ILE A 160 -15.44 7.20 17.91
C ILE A 160 -14.97 6.59 16.58
N GLY A 161 -15.00 7.36 15.48
CA GLY A 161 -14.51 6.88 14.18
C GLY A 161 -13.06 6.42 14.22
N LEU A 162 -12.19 7.16 14.90
CA LEU A 162 -10.78 6.79 15.09
C LEU A 162 -10.62 5.52 15.95
N LEU A 163 -11.43 5.36 17.02
CA LEU A 163 -11.45 4.15 17.83
C LEU A 163 -11.91 2.93 17.01
N LEU A 164 -12.96 3.08 16.19
CA LEU A 164 -13.43 2.03 15.28
C LEU A 164 -12.38 1.70 14.21
N ALA A 165 -11.70 2.71 13.65
CA ALA A 165 -10.62 2.52 12.71
C ALA A 165 -9.43 1.76 13.34
N ALA A 166 -9.05 2.11 14.57
CA ALA A 166 -8.01 1.38 15.31
C ALA A 166 -8.42 -0.08 15.59
N ALA A 167 -9.67 -0.31 15.99
CA ALA A 167 -10.22 -1.66 16.17
C ALA A 167 -10.22 -2.45 14.85
N TYR A 168 -10.53 -1.81 13.72
CA TYR A 168 -10.49 -2.42 12.41
C TYR A 168 -9.06 -2.82 12.00
N LEU A 169 -8.06 -1.95 12.20
CA LEU A 169 -6.64 -2.28 11.97
C LEU A 169 -6.18 -3.43 12.88
N SER A 170 -6.64 -3.45 14.15
CA SER A 170 -6.35 -4.56 15.07
C SER A 170 -6.97 -5.88 14.59
N ALA A 171 -8.19 -5.83 14.06
CA ALA A 171 -8.83 -6.99 13.44
C ALA A 171 -8.04 -7.45 12.19
N GLY A 172 -7.55 -6.51 11.38
CA GLY A 172 -6.66 -6.79 10.25
C GLY A 172 -5.39 -7.52 10.66
N TRP A 173 -4.74 -7.04 11.72
CA TRP A 173 -3.57 -7.71 12.30
C TRP A 173 -3.88 -9.15 12.73
N PHE A 174 -4.97 -9.34 13.45
CA PHE A 174 -5.41 -10.66 13.90
C PHE A 174 -5.72 -11.61 12.72
N GLN A 175 -6.42 -11.11 11.71
CA GLN A 175 -6.71 -11.90 10.49
C GLN A 175 -5.45 -12.24 9.71
N HIS A 176 -4.49 -11.31 9.63
CA HIS A 176 -3.17 -11.55 9.02
C HIS A 176 -2.46 -12.74 9.69
N GLN A 177 -2.39 -12.75 11.03
CA GLN A 177 -1.77 -13.85 11.77
C GLN A 177 -2.48 -15.19 11.53
N ARG A 178 -3.81 -15.19 11.46
CA ARG A 178 -4.59 -16.40 11.16
C ARG A 178 -4.32 -16.91 9.74
N ALA A 179 -4.25 -16.01 8.77
CA ALA A 179 -3.94 -16.37 7.38
C ALA A 179 -2.51 -16.93 7.26
N GLU A 180 -1.55 -16.30 7.93
CA GLU A 180 -0.17 -16.77 7.97
C GLU A 180 -0.05 -18.16 8.62
N ASN A 181 -0.72 -18.39 9.73
CA ASN A 181 -0.71 -19.71 10.39
C ASN A 181 -1.33 -20.80 9.49
N ALA A 182 -2.42 -20.50 8.77
CA ALA A 182 -3.06 -21.44 7.87
C ALA A 182 -2.14 -21.84 6.70
N ILE A 183 -1.47 -20.87 6.08
CA ILE A 183 -0.53 -21.17 4.98
C ILE A 183 0.73 -21.87 5.48
N ARG A 184 1.27 -21.55 6.65
CA ARG A 184 2.41 -22.24 7.24
C ARG A 184 2.10 -23.73 7.48
N ALA A 185 0.90 -24.06 7.97
CA ALA A 185 0.46 -25.45 8.11
C ALA A 185 0.40 -26.17 6.76
N THR A 186 -0.12 -25.51 5.72
CA THR A 186 -0.17 -26.08 4.36
C THR A 186 1.23 -26.30 3.76
N ILE A 187 2.15 -25.37 3.99
CA ILE A 187 3.55 -25.48 3.53
C ILE A 187 4.23 -26.71 4.15
N LEU A 188 4.03 -26.93 5.46
CA LEU A 188 4.54 -28.10 6.16
C LEU A 188 3.95 -29.40 5.59
N GLN A 189 2.64 -29.42 5.31
CA GLN A 189 1.97 -30.59 4.70
C GLN A 189 2.51 -30.89 3.29
N ARG A 190 2.94 -29.88 2.54
CA ARG A 190 3.56 -30.05 1.22
C ARG A 190 5.03 -30.49 1.29
N GLY A 191 5.63 -30.51 2.49
CA GLY A 191 7.04 -30.83 2.67
C GLY A 191 7.99 -29.76 2.12
N HIS A 192 7.52 -28.52 1.95
CA HIS A 192 8.32 -27.43 1.41
C HIS A 192 9.14 -26.76 2.50
N THR A 193 10.38 -26.39 2.17
CA THR A 193 11.22 -25.52 3.01
C THR A 193 10.94 -24.06 2.65
N VAL A 194 10.71 -23.22 3.65
CA VAL A 194 10.37 -21.81 3.44
C VAL A 194 11.61 -20.94 3.56
N GLY A 195 12.04 -20.35 2.45
CA GLY A 195 13.05 -19.29 2.47
C GLY A 195 12.48 -17.91 2.82
N ARG A 196 11.34 -17.57 2.23
CA ARG A 196 10.60 -16.30 2.44
C ARG A 196 9.10 -16.55 2.35
N LEU A 197 8.33 -15.88 3.18
CA LEU A 197 6.86 -15.90 3.15
C LEU A 197 6.34 -14.48 3.29
N THR A 198 5.36 -14.14 2.48
CA THR A 198 4.59 -12.90 2.63
C THR A 198 3.10 -13.19 2.48
N VAL A 199 2.29 -12.57 3.34
CA VAL A 199 0.83 -12.71 3.33
C VAL A 199 0.24 -11.31 3.27
N LYS A 200 -0.70 -11.09 2.33
CA LYS A 200 -1.24 -9.77 2.03
C LYS A 200 -2.76 -9.84 1.91
N PRO A 201 -3.50 -8.85 2.43
CA PRO A 201 -4.94 -8.79 2.21
C PRO A 201 -5.24 -8.52 0.73
N THR A 202 -6.31 -9.12 0.22
CA THR A 202 -6.82 -8.78 -1.11
C THR A 202 -7.62 -7.48 -1.08
N MET A 203 -7.86 -6.88 -2.23
CA MET A 203 -8.54 -5.59 -2.33
C MET A 203 -9.92 -5.62 -1.66
N GLY A 204 -10.18 -4.62 -0.83
CA GLY A 204 -11.51 -4.31 -0.28
C GLY A 204 -11.98 -5.22 0.85
N ASN A 205 -11.14 -6.09 1.43
CA ASN A 205 -11.57 -6.98 2.51
C ASN A 205 -10.42 -7.50 3.38
N LEU A 206 -10.76 -8.01 4.56
CA LEU A 206 -9.87 -8.70 5.51
C LEU A 206 -10.17 -10.21 5.63
N LEU A 207 -10.89 -10.79 4.69
CA LEU A 207 -11.29 -12.20 4.72
C LEU A 207 -10.43 -13.07 3.79
N LEU A 208 -10.08 -12.55 2.62
CA LEU A 208 -9.30 -13.26 1.62
C LEU A 208 -7.91 -12.65 1.52
N TRP A 209 -6.90 -13.48 1.62
CA TRP A 209 -5.49 -13.13 1.67
C TRP A 209 -4.73 -13.80 0.53
N ARG A 210 -3.73 -13.14 0.01
CA ARG A 210 -2.76 -13.70 -0.92
C ARG A 210 -1.52 -14.08 -0.15
N SER A 211 -1.06 -15.32 -0.28
CA SER A 211 0.23 -15.76 0.23
C SER A 211 1.20 -16.01 -0.91
N ILE A 212 2.43 -15.63 -0.72
CA ILE A 212 3.55 -15.92 -1.62
C ILE A 212 4.70 -16.44 -0.77
N TYR A 213 5.19 -17.63 -1.06
CA TYR A 213 6.38 -18.14 -0.41
C TYR A 213 7.37 -18.72 -1.41
N ARG A 214 8.65 -18.67 -1.07
CA ARG A 214 9.71 -19.24 -1.88
C ARG A 214 10.20 -20.54 -1.27
N SER A 215 10.22 -21.61 -2.07
CA SER A 215 10.84 -22.89 -1.76
C SER A 215 11.82 -23.24 -2.87
N GLY A 216 13.12 -23.31 -2.53
CA GLY A 216 14.19 -23.41 -3.52
C GLY A 216 14.17 -22.23 -4.51
N ASP A 217 14.06 -22.53 -5.81
CA ASP A 217 14.02 -21.54 -6.89
C ASP A 217 12.61 -21.25 -7.42
N VAL A 218 11.56 -21.58 -6.63
CA VAL A 218 10.18 -21.46 -7.05
C VAL A 218 9.37 -20.64 -6.05
N TYR A 219 8.64 -19.65 -6.56
CA TYR A 219 7.57 -18.99 -5.83
C TYR A 219 6.28 -19.78 -5.96
N HIS A 220 5.67 -20.08 -4.83
CA HIS A 220 4.34 -20.66 -4.73
C HIS A 220 3.36 -19.58 -4.27
N VAL A 221 2.23 -19.50 -4.94
CA VAL A 221 1.21 -18.50 -4.67
C VAL A 221 -0.09 -19.22 -4.35
N ASP A 222 -0.69 -18.88 -3.21
CA ASP A 222 -1.98 -19.45 -2.78
C ASP A 222 -2.89 -18.31 -2.29
N ALA A 223 -4.21 -18.55 -2.32
CA ALA A 223 -5.14 -17.69 -1.60
C ALA A 223 -5.52 -18.35 -0.27
N VAL A 224 -5.66 -17.53 0.77
CA VAL A 224 -6.05 -17.99 2.11
C VAL A 224 -7.27 -17.23 2.55
N ARG A 225 -8.38 -17.91 2.78
CA ARG A 225 -9.58 -17.31 3.36
C ARG A 225 -9.64 -17.57 4.85
N VAL A 226 -9.76 -16.50 5.61
CA VAL A 226 -10.02 -16.54 7.05
C VAL A 226 -11.36 -15.90 7.34
N GLY A 227 -12.33 -16.71 7.76
CA GLY A 227 -13.63 -16.20 8.16
C GLY A 227 -13.58 -15.50 9.53
N LEU A 228 -14.74 -15.10 10.07
CA LEU A 228 -14.83 -14.53 11.41
C LEU A 228 -14.46 -15.54 12.51
N GLY A 229 -14.59 -16.84 12.24
CA GLY A 229 -14.20 -17.94 13.12
C GLY A 229 -13.71 -19.15 12.32
N GLY A 230 -13.26 -20.20 13.03
CA GLY A 230 -12.80 -21.46 12.43
C GLY A 230 -11.39 -21.41 11.83
N ALA A 231 -10.97 -22.52 11.21
CA ALA A 231 -9.69 -22.64 10.53
C ALA A 231 -9.68 -21.87 9.20
N GLY A 232 -8.50 -21.37 8.82
CA GLY A 232 -8.30 -20.78 7.50
C GLY A 232 -8.40 -21.84 6.41
N ARG A 233 -8.99 -21.49 5.26
CA ARG A 233 -9.07 -22.34 4.06
C ARG A 233 -8.05 -21.84 3.04
N VAL A 234 -7.23 -22.77 2.53
CA VAL A 234 -6.24 -22.46 1.50
C VAL A 234 -6.76 -22.92 0.14
N TYR A 235 -6.74 -22.03 -0.83
CA TYR A 235 -7.02 -22.31 -2.23
C TYR A 235 -5.69 -22.38 -2.97
N PRO A 236 -5.32 -23.55 -3.50
CA PRO A 236 -4.09 -23.71 -4.27
C PRO A 236 -4.06 -22.78 -5.49
N GLY A 237 -2.93 -22.15 -5.71
CA GLY A 237 -2.71 -21.30 -6.86
C GLY A 237 -1.57 -21.79 -7.75
N SER A 238 -0.99 -20.87 -8.50
CA SER A 238 0.07 -21.15 -9.45
C SER A 238 1.47 -21.02 -8.81
N ALA A 239 2.48 -21.47 -9.55
CA ALA A 239 3.87 -21.33 -9.18
C ALA A 239 4.64 -20.65 -10.31
N ALA A 240 5.71 -19.92 -9.97
CA ALA A 240 6.59 -19.30 -10.93
C ALA A 240 8.05 -19.47 -10.49
N ARG A 241 8.93 -19.70 -11.47
CA ARG A 241 10.35 -19.76 -11.20
C ARG A 241 10.87 -18.37 -10.83
N ALA A 242 11.65 -18.28 -9.76
CA ALA A 242 12.30 -17.02 -9.38
C ALA A 242 13.27 -16.57 -10.47
N PHE A 243 13.20 -15.29 -10.82
CA PHE A 243 14.13 -14.71 -11.78
C PHE A 243 15.55 -14.72 -11.23
N ASN A 244 16.49 -15.06 -12.09
CA ASN A 244 17.92 -15.02 -11.79
C ASN A 244 18.64 -14.38 -12.98
N LEU A 245 19.23 -13.21 -12.74
CA LEU A 245 19.84 -12.40 -13.80
C LEU A 245 20.89 -13.17 -14.62
N SER A 246 21.79 -13.89 -13.96
CA SER A 246 22.89 -14.63 -14.63
C SER A 246 22.39 -15.80 -15.46
N ARG A 247 21.29 -16.42 -15.05
CA ARG A 247 20.67 -17.55 -15.74
C ARG A 247 19.75 -17.09 -16.88
N ASP A 248 18.91 -16.09 -16.63
CA ASP A 248 17.81 -15.72 -17.51
C ASP A 248 18.22 -14.65 -18.54
N LEU A 249 19.32 -13.91 -18.27
CA LEU A 249 19.93 -12.95 -19.19
C LEU A 249 21.47 -13.14 -19.22
N PRO A 250 21.95 -14.31 -19.66
CA PRO A 250 23.38 -14.59 -19.70
C PRO A 250 24.08 -13.59 -20.65
N GLY A 251 25.19 -13.02 -20.20
CA GLY A 251 25.99 -12.07 -20.99
C GLY A 251 25.51 -10.61 -20.96
N LEU A 252 24.47 -10.27 -20.18
CA LEU A 252 24.11 -8.87 -19.99
C LEU A 252 25.23 -8.14 -19.24
N SER A 253 25.74 -7.06 -19.85
CA SER A 253 26.79 -6.24 -19.25
C SER A 253 26.32 -5.59 -17.96
N THR A 254 27.12 -5.67 -16.90
CA THR A 254 26.86 -4.99 -15.63
C THR A 254 26.89 -3.46 -15.74
N ALA A 255 27.50 -2.92 -16.79
CA ALA A 255 27.55 -1.49 -17.08
C ALA A 255 26.34 -0.98 -17.90
N SER A 256 25.46 -1.88 -18.38
CA SER A 256 24.30 -1.49 -19.19
C SER A 256 23.20 -0.84 -18.36
N VAL A 257 22.41 0.03 -18.98
CA VAL A 257 21.23 0.69 -18.36
C VAL A 257 20.19 -0.38 -17.94
N LEU A 258 19.95 -1.37 -18.81
CA LEU A 258 19.03 -2.48 -18.52
C LEU A 258 19.43 -3.24 -17.24
N HIS A 259 20.73 -3.52 -17.03
CA HIS A 259 21.18 -4.15 -15.78
C HIS A 259 20.89 -3.27 -14.57
N GLY A 260 21.15 -1.97 -14.66
CA GLY A 260 20.85 -1.00 -13.61
C GLY A 260 19.36 -0.96 -13.28
N ASP A 261 18.50 -0.91 -14.29
CA ASP A 261 17.05 -0.89 -14.12
C ASP A 261 16.49 -2.18 -13.52
N ILE A 262 17.01 -3.35 -13.91
CA ILE A 262 16.63 -4.63 -13.28
C ILE A 262 16.99 -4.62 -11.80
N ARG A 263 18.17 -4.10 -11.43
CA ARG A 263 18.59 -3.99 -10.03
C ARG A 263 17.70 -3.04 -9.22
N ARG A 264 17.34 -1.90 -9.80
CA ARG A 264 16.40 -0.94 -9.18
C ARG A 264 15.03 -1.58 -8.97
N PHE A 265 14.52 -2.29 -9.97
CA PHE A 265 13.23 -2.99 -9.88
C PHE A 265 13.27 -4.16 -8.89
N ASP A 266 14.41 -4.85 -8.77
CA ASP A 266 14.62 -5.91 -7.78
C ASP A 266 14.57 -5.36 -6.34
N LEU A 267 15.22 -4.22 -6.09
CA LEU A 267 15.14 -3.52 -4.80
C LEU A 267 13.70 -3.08 -4.48
N PHE A 268 13.01 -2.50 -5.45
CA PHE A 268 11.61 -2.11 -5.31
C PHE A 268 10.70 -3.31 -5.01
N SER A 269 10.93 -4.42 -5.71
CA SER A 269 10.16 -5.66 -5.58
C SER A 269 10.59 -6.52 -4.40
N ASP A 270 11.55 -6.04 -3.60
CA ASP A 270 12.09 -6.79 -2.46
C ASP A 270 12.53 -8.22 -2.86
N GLY A 271 13.12 -8.36 -4.05
CA GLY A 271 13.60 -9.63 -4.61
C GLY A 271 12.52 -10.61 -5.04
N TYR A 272 11.24 -10.22 -5.09
CA TYR A 272 10.13 -11.09 -5.52
C TYR A 272 9.89 -10.99 -7.03
N LEU A 273 10.91 -11.33 -7.82
CA LEU A 273 10.87 -11.23 -9.28
C LEU A 273 10.64 -12.59 -9.95
N ALA A 274 9.73 -12.62 -10.93
CA ALA A 274 9.57 -13.71 -11.88
C ALA A 274 9.20 -13.18 -13.27
N LEU A 275 9.50 -13.93 -14.30
CA LEU A 275 8.99 -13.65 -15.64
C LEU A 275 7.48 -13.91 -15.69
N HIS A 276 6.77 -13.10 -16.48
CA HIS A 276 5.35 -13.28 -16.69
C HIS A 276 5.09 -14.67 -17.32
N PRO A 277 4.08 -15.45 -16.85
CA PRO A 277 3.89 -16.83 -17.30
C PRO A 277 3.59 -16.98 -18.80
N GLU A 278 3.03 -15.96 -19.42
CA GLU A 278 2.65 -15.96 -20.85
C GLU A 278 3.52 -15.03 -21.70
N ASP A 279 4.47 -14.28 -21.10
CA ASP A 279 5.30 -13.29 -21.78
C ASP A 279 6.68 -13.21 -21.12
N SER A 280 7.62 -13.98 -21.65
CA SER A 280 8.99 -14.04 -21.13
C SER A 280 9.80 -12.73 -21.27
N GLY A 281 9.30 -11.74 -22.01
CA GLY A 281 9.89 -10.40 -22.10
C GLY A 281 9.45 -9.47 -20.97
N LEU A 282 8.49 -9.87 -20.11
CA LEU A 282 8.01 -9.06 -18.99
C LEU A 282 8.50 -9.65 -17.66
N LEU A 283 9.33 -8.90 -16.95
CA LEU A 283 9.77 -9.21 -15.59
C LEU A 283 8.84 -8.53 -14.58
N GLY A 284 8.15 -9.31 -13.75
CA GLY A 284 7.12 -8.82 -12.85
C GLY A 284 7.40 -9.03 -11.37
N ASP A 285 6.74 -8.23 -10.54
CA ASP A 285 6.69 -8.39 -9.09
C ASP A 285 5.57 -9.37 -8.71
N VAL A 286 5.95 -10.60 -8.35
CA VAL A 286 4.98 -11.67 -8.02
C VAL A 286 4.19 -11.42 -6.74
N ARG A 287 4.55 -10.41 -5.96
CA ARG A 287 3.78 -10.05 -4.76
C ARG A 287 2.38 -9.55 -5.08
N TYR A 288 2.16 -9.03 -6.30
CA TYR A 288 0.93 -8.37 -6.69
C TYR A 288 0.33 -8.99 -7.94
N ALA A 289 -0.91 -9.41 -7.84
CA ALA A 289 -1.72 -9.91 -8.95
C ALA A 289 -3.19 -9.53 -8.72
N MET A 290 -3.99 -9.50 -9.79
CA MET A 290 -5.42 -9.26 -9.68
C MET A 290 -6.13 -10.44 -9.00
N LEU A 291 -5.84 -11.67 -9.42
CA LEU A 291 -6.34 -12.89 -8.78
C LEU A 291 -5.34 -13.38 -7.72
N PRO A 292 -5.73 -13.60 -6.45
CA PRO A 292 -4.80 -13.95 -5.39
C PRO A 292 -4.09 -15.30 -5.56
N THR A 293 -4.59 -16.18 -6.44
CA THR A 293 -3.98 -17.48 -6.77
C THR A 293 -3.09 -17.43 -8.01
N SER A 294 -2.96 -16.29 -8.69
CA SER A 294 -2.22 -16.16 -9.96
C SER A 294 -0.80 -15.62 -9.75
N THR A 295 0.15 -16.12 -10.56
CA THR A 295 1.50 -15.55 -10.69
C THR A 295 1.61 -14.46 -11.77
N ARG A 296 0.50 -14.15 -12.48
CA ARG A 296 0.47 -13.05 -13.45
C ARG A 296 0.61 -11.72 -12.71
N PRO A 297 1.72 -10.97 -12.90
CA PRO A 297 1.99 -9.77 -12.12
C PRO A 297 1.07 -8.62 -12.52
N LEU A 298 0.74 -7.77 -11.54
CA LEU A 298 -0.03 -6.55 -11.74
C LEU A 298 0.78 -5.47 -12.46
N TRP A 299 2.11 -5.50 -12.32
CA TRP A 299 3.07 -4.62 -12.96
C TRP A 299 4.41 -5.32 -13.16
N GLY A 300 5.18 -4.78 -14.06
CA GLY A 300 6.51 -5.28 -14.39
C GLY A 300 7.30 -4.33 -15.27
N ILE A 301 8.50 -4.73 -15.61
CA ILE A 301 9.39 -4.04 -16.54
C ILE A 301 9.57 -4.88 -17.81
N ARG A 302 9.51 -4.22 -18.98
CA ARG A 302 9.77 -4.85 -20.26
C ARG A 302 11.25 -4.98 -20.49
N LEU A 303 11.73 -6.21 -20.59
CA LEU A 303 13.13 -6.50 -20.87
C LEU A 303 13.42 -6.39 -22.38
N ASP A 304 14.45 -5.65 -22.76
CA ASP A 304 14.93 -5.57 -24.14
C ASP A 304 16.45 -5.78 -24.20
N PRO A 305 16.92 -7.03 -24.20
CA PRO A 305 18.34 -7.32 -24.26
C PRO A 305 19.03 -6.91 -25.58
N LYS A 306 18.26 -6.58 -26.63
CA LYS A 306 18.81 -6.07 -27.91
C LYS A 306 19.23 -4.61 -27.82
N HIS A 307 18.62 -3.86 -26.90
CA HIS A 307 18.92 -2.44 -26.65
C HIS A 307 19.27 -2.22 -25.17
N PRO A 308 20.39 -2.79 -24.69
CA PRO A 308 20.72 -2.81 -23.26
C PRO A 308 21.03 -1.43 -22.68
N ASP A 309 21.32 -0.44 -23.50
CA ASP A 309 21.62 0.93 -23.08
C ASP A 309 20.38 1.85 -23.06
N ALA A 310 19.19 1.29 -23.32
CA ALA A 310 17.92 1.98 -23.17
C ALA A 310 17.27 1.61 -21.83
N HIS A 311 16.55 2.58 -21.24
CA HIS A 311 15.72 2.30 -20.06
C HIS A 311 14.55 1.36 -20.39
N VAL A 312 14.19 0.54 -19.42
CA VAL A 312 13.03 -0.36 -19.48
C VAL A 312 11.72 0.42 -19.61
N LYS A 313 10.69 -0.24 -20.13
CA LYS A 313 9.32 0.27 -20.05
C LYS A 313 8.63 -0.33 -18.85
N PHE A 314 8.00 0.50 -18.01
CA PHE A 314 7.15 0.04 -16.93
C PHE A 314 5.75 -0.26 -17.47
N GLU A 315 5.26 -1.46 -17.26
CA GLU A 315 3.96 -1.92 -17.74
C GLU A 315 3.06 -2.35 -16.59
N THR A 316 1.76 -2.06 -16.71
CA THR A 316 0.75 -2.49 -15.73
C THR A 316 -0.32 -3.33 -16.41
N SER A 317 -0.75 -4.41 -15.77
CA SER A 317 -1.84 -5.28 -16.23
C SER A 317 -2.93 -5.33 -15.16
N ARG A 318 -3.95 -4.46 -15.31
CA ARG A 318 -5.10 -4.39 -14.39
C ARG A 318 -6.35 -5.07 -14.94
N ARG A 319 -6.23 -5.75 -16.08
CA ARG A 319 -7.36 -6.43 -16.71
C ARG A 319 -7.64 -7.75 -16.02
N MET A 320 -8.86 -7.91 -15.53
CA MET A 320 -9.34 -9.13 -14.90
C MET A 320 -10.47 -9.70 -15.75
N PRO A 321 -10.29 -10.85 -16.41
CA PRO A 321 -11.35 -11.53 -17.14
C PRO A 321 -12.52 -11.88 -16.22
N ARG A 322 -13.74 -11.97 -16.77
CA ARG A 322 -14.95 -12.25 -15.98
C ARG A 322 -14.84 -13.53 -15.16
N GLN A 323 -14.26 -14.58 -15.72
CA GLN A 323 -14.01 -15.85 -15.02
C GLN A 323 -13.13 -15.70 -13.78
N GLU A 324 -12.11 -14.81 -13.83
CA GLU A 324 -11.25 -14.53 -12.66
C GLU A 324 -12.00 -13.73 -11.60
N ILE A 325 -12.88 -12.81 -11.99
CA ILE A 325 -13.77 -12.07 -11.07
C ILE A 325 -14.70 -13.06 -10.35
N ASP A 326 -15.34 -13.96 -11.09
CA ASP A 326 -16.25 -14.97 -10.53
C ASP A 326 -15.50 -15.87 -9.54
N ARG A 327 -14.31 -16.35 -9.90
CA ARG A 327 -13.44 -17.13 -9.01
C ARG A 327 -13.00 -16.37 -7.75
N PHE A 328 -12.68 -15.09 -7.90
CA PHE A 328 -12.36 -14.24 -6.74
C PHE A 328 -13.55 -14.15 -5.78
N ILE A 329 -14.76 -13.94 -6.31
CA ILE A 329 -16.00 -13.86 -5.51
C ILE A 329 -16.31 -15.20 -4.84
N GLU A 330 -16.11 -16.33 -5.51
CA GLU A 330 -16.28 -17.67 -4.94
C GLU A 330 -15.34 -17.91 -3.76
N MET A 331 -14.05 -17.61 -3.94
CA MET A 331 -13.07 -17.71 -2.85
C MET A 331 -13.42 -16.77 -1.67
N LEU A 332 -13.89 -15.56 -1.96
CA LEU A 332 -14.30 -14.61 -0.93
C LEU A 332 -15.51 -15.11 -0.14
N LYS A 333 -16.49 -15.72 -0.81
CA LYS A 333 -17.67 -16.35 -0.19
C LYS A 333 -17.31 -17.64 0.55
N GLY A 334 -16.21 -18.29 0.22
CA GLY A 334 -15.79 -19.56 0.79
C GLY A 334 -16.38 -20.77 0.07
N ALA A 335 -16.80 -20.60 -1.19
CA ALA A 335 -17.21 -21.71 -2.05
C ALA A 335 -16.01 -22.61 -2.42
N ASP A 336 -16.33 -23.84 -2.82
CA ASP A 336 -15.33 -24.83 -3.25
C ASP A 336 -14.75 -24.51 -4.61
#